data_2c294978443ebafd4b15f243d5b00dee
#
_entry.id   2c294978443ebafd4b15f243d5b00dee
#
_cell.length_a   1.000
_cell.length_b   1.000
_cell.length_c   1.000
_cell.angle_alpha   90.00
_cell.angle_beta   90.00
_cell.angle_gamma   90.00
#
_symmetry.space_group_name_H-M   'P 1'
#
loop_
_entity.id
_entity.type
_entity.pdbx_description
1 polymer ?
#
loop_
_entity_poly.entity_id
_entity_poly.type
_entity_poly.pdbx_seq_one_letter_code
_entity_poly.pdbx_strand_id
1 'polypeptide(L)'
;MPASASKRTLQTCCGTHIVHDGLSDVSYVLLPLLAQTFGLNLAQVGMIRTAHRVAMAAFQLPAGFIAERFGERNLLALGTLLSGLAFIALGFSSGFWMIIVTLFFAGMGSAVQHPLSSTIISHAYPGEGRRTALGTYNFAGDVGKFVFGGIVSLCVLAGISWQAPVVGFGVAGIVTAVVVFMCISNTQAHAPSAAKPKVQGWGIRNKPAFAALCMVDIVDSTTRTGFLTFIAFLLIAKGVPEGWAALAVPLVLIGGMAGKYFCGVLADKFGVIRTIVITEVATGAGILATLALPGMATFFLLPLVGVALQGTSSVIYGTIGDLVESDKLPRAFAVVYTVGAVCGIIAPLGYGLLGDVIGIEKTIAIAGVIVLLTLPLALVLRAAIARPAVA
;
A
#
# COMPACT_ATOMS: atom_id res chain seq x y z
N MET A 1 -1.11 -29.44 -10.66
CA MET A 1 -2.19 -29.66 -9.64
C MET A 1 -3.53 -29.90 -10.33
N PRO A 2 -4.48 -30.68 -9.76
CA PRO A 2 -5.85 -30.71 -10.25
C PRO A 2 -6.47 -29.30 -10.23
N ALA A 3 -7.31 -28.96 -11.21
CA ALA A 3 -7.92 -27.61 -11.32
C ALA A 3 -8.69 -27.18 -10.05
N SER A 4 -9.30 -28.10 -9.33
CA SER A 4 -9.97 -27.85 -8.06
C SER A 4 -9.00 -27.45 -6.94
N ALA A 5 -7.80 -28.03 -6.90
CA ALA A 5 -6.78 -27.69 -5.91
C ALA A 5 -6.17 -26.31 -6.19
N SER A 6 -5.90 -25.97 -7.46
CA SER A 6 -5.42 -24.63 -7.84
C SER A 6 -6.43 -23.55 -7.50
N LYS A 7 -7.73 -23.80 -7.76
CA LYS A 7 -8.80 -22.86 -7.39
C LYS A 7 -8.89 -22.64 -5.87
N ARG A 8 -8.82 -23.71 -5.07
CA ARG A 8 -8.81 -23.64 -3.61
C ARG A 8 -7.60 -22.83 -3.11
N THR A 9 -6.41 -23.08 -3.65
CA THR A 9 -5.19 -22.32 -3.32
C THR A 9 -5.37 -20.84 -3.60
N LEU A 10 -5.88 -20.47 -4.78
CA LEU A 10 -6.13 -19.06 -5.12
C LEU A 10 -7.15 -18.41 -4.17
N GLN A 11 -8.26 -19.08 -3.90
CA GLN A 11 -9.27 -18.57 -2.98
C GLN A 11 -8.72 -18.35 -1.58
N THR A 12 -7.91 -19.28 -1.06
CA THR A 12 -7.25 -19.15 0.23
C THR A 12 -6.27 -17.97 0.23
N CYS A 13 -5.44 -17.83 -0.80
CA CYS A 13 -4.52 -16.70 -0.91
C CYS A 13 -5.26 -15.36 -1.05
N CYS A 14 -6.37 -15.31 -1.78
CA CYS A 14 -7.22 -14.11 -1.87
C CYS A 14 -7.83 -13.74 -0.51
N GLY A 15 -8.39 -14.71 0.22
CA GLY A 15 -8.92 -14.50 1.57
C GLY A 15 -7.83 -14.00 2.53
N THR A 16 -6.65 -14.60 2.47
CA THR A 16 -5.48 -14.17 3.24
C THR A 16 -5.08 -12.73 2.89
N HIS A 17 -5.12 -12.36 1.61
CA HIS A 17 -4.79 -11.01 1.15
C HIS A 17 -5.81 -9.97 1.64
N ILE A 18 -7.10 -10.29 1.60
CA ILE A 18 -8.15 -9.42 2.17
C ILE A 18 -7.83 -9.11 3.63
N VAL A 19 -7.48 -10.12 4.43
CA VAL A 19 -7.19 -9.93 5.85
C VAL A 19 -5.90 -9.14 6.05
N HIS A 20 -4.80 -9.50 5.40
CA HIS A 20 -3.52 -8.83 5.58
C HIS A 20 -3.51 -7.37 5.14
N ASP A 21 -4.04 -7.08 3.95
CA ASP A 21 -4.10 -5.71 3.44
C ASP A 21 -5.12 -4.90 4.24
N GLY A 22 -6.22 -5.55 4.68
CA GLY A 22 -7.15 -4.96 5.62
C GLY A 22 -6.47 -4.56 6.93
N LEU A 23 -5.74 -5.47 7.58
CA LEU A 23 -4.97 -5.19 8.80
C LEU A 23 -3.91 -4.09 8.58
N SER A 24 -3.21 -4.11 7.46
CA SER A 24 -2.15 -3.13 7.19
C SER A 24 -2.69 -1.71 7.00
N ASP A 25 -3.77 -1.55 6.23
CA ASP A 25 -4.26 -0.23 5.84
C ASP A 25 -5.38 0.32 6.73
N VAL A 26 -6.03 -0.54 7.56
CA VAL A 26 -6.94 -0.06 8.61
C VAL A 26 -6.22 0.87 9.59
N SER A 27 -4.90 0.74 9.73
CA SER A 27 -4.10 1.65 10.55
C SER A 27 -4.31 3.11 10.18
N TYR A 28 -4.52 3.48 8.91
CA TYR A 28 -4.83 4.85 8.51
C TYR A 28 -6.13 5.38 9.15
N VAL A 29 -7.13 4.52 9.27
CA VAL A 29 -8.41 4.85 9.92
C VAL A 29 -8.27 4.92 11.44
N LEU A 30 -7.41 4.06 12.00
CA LEU A 30 -7.15 4.02 13.44
C LEU A 30 -6.31 5.20 13.94
N LEU A 31 -5.42 5.77 13.13
CA LEU A 31 -4.49 6.83 13.54
C LEU A 31 -5.19 8.02 14.25
N PRO A 32 -6.27 8.63 13.72
CA PRO A 32 -6.94 9.72 14.42
C PRO A 32 -7.61 9.26 15.73
N LEU A 33 -8.17 8.05 15.76
CA LEU A 33 -8.81 7.49 16.96
C LEU A 33 -7.78 7.21 18.06
N LEU A 34 -6.61 6.67 17.69
CA LEU A 34 -5.49 6.46 18.61
C LEU A 34 -4.93 7.79 19.12
N ALA A 35 -4.76 8.77 18.22
CA ALA A 35 -4.26 10.10 18.58
C ALA A 35 -5.13 10.75 19.63
N GLN A 36 -6.44 10.66 19.49
CA GLN A 36 -7.38 11.23 20.43
C GLN A 36 -7.47 10.43 21.74
N THR A 37 -7.53 9.09 21.63
CA THR A 37 -7.59 8.24 22.83
C THR A 37 -6.37 8.42 23.74
N PHE A 38 -5.18 8.65 23.17
CA PHE A 38 -3.91 8.68 23.89
C PHE A 38 -3.23 10.06 23.89
N GLY A 39 -3.89 11.10 23.38
CA GLY A 39 -3.35 12.46 23.35
C GLY A 39 -2.07 12.60 22.50
N LEU A 40 -2.00 11.91 21.35
CA LEU A 40 -0.79 11.86 20.52
C LEU A 40 -0.69 13.10 19.62
N ASN A 41 0.52 13.62 19.45
CA ASN A 41 0.82 14.63 18.46
C ASN A 41 0.99 14.00 17.05
N LEU A 42 1.08 14.84 16.01
CA LEU A 42 1.15 14.38 14.62
C LEU A 42 2.48 13.65 14.32
N ALA A 43 3.57 14.01 14.97
CA ALA A 43 4.84 13.29 14.87
C ALA A 43 4.72 11.87 15.43
N GLN A 44 4.07 11.68 16.57
CA GLN A 44 3.80 10.36 17.16
C GLN A 44 2.90 9.52 16.26
N VAL A 45 1.89 10.12 15.63
CA VAL A 45 1.06 9.47 14.60
C VAL A 45 1.93 8.98 13.44
N GLY A 46 2.80 9.83 12.94
CA GLY A 46 3.77 9.48 11.91
C GLY A 46 4.68 8.31 12.32
N MET A 47 5.21 8.34 13.55
CA MET A 47 6.04 7.25 14.12
C MET A 47 5.30 5.91 14.16
N ILE A 48 4.03 5.91 14.56
CA ILE A 48 3.17 4.70 14.59
C ILE A 48 3.09 4.07 13.19
N ARG A 49 2.80 4.87 12.18
CA ARG A 49 2.72 4.38 10.80
C ARG A 49 4.08 3.91 10.29
N THR A 50 5.13 4.65 10.58
CA THR A 50 6.51 4.32 10.24
C THR A 50 6.95 2.99 10.87
N ALA A 51 6.63 2.71 12.13
CA ALA A 51 6.99 1.47 12.81
C ALA A 51 6.46 0.22 12.09
N HIS A 52 5.18 0.25 11.68
CA HIS A 52 4.59 -0.82 10.89
C HIS A 52 5.29 -1.01 9.54
N ARG A 53 5.56 0.09 8.82
CA ARG A 53 6.20 0.04 7.49
C ARG A 53 7.65 -0.39 7.54
N VAL A 54 8.41 0.05 8.54
CA VAL A 54 9.81 -0.38 8.76
C VAL A 54 9.87 -1.88 9.01
N ALA A 55 9.02 -2.41 9.90
CA ALA A 55 8.99 -3.83 10.17
C ALA A 55 8.64 -4.63 8.90
N MET A 56 7.59 -4.22 8.17
CA MET A 56 7.21 -4.88 6.93
C MET A 56 8.36 -4.89 5.91
N ALA A 57 9.03 -3.77 5.67
CA ALA A 57 10.13 -3.68 4.72
C ALA A 57 11.36 -4.49 5.17
N ALA A 58 11.72 -4.43 6.45
CA ALA A 58 12.89 -5.11 6.99
C ALA A 58 12.76 -6.64 6.95
N PHE A 59 11.57 -7.17 7.18
CA PHE A 59 11.34 -8.62 7.24
C PHE A 59 10.87 -9.23 5.92
N GLN A 60 10.50 -8.43 4.91
CA GLN A 60 10.04 -8.94 3.63
C GLN A 60 11.11 -9.72 2.86
N LEU A 61 12.34 -9.23 2.83
CA LEU A 61 13.45 -9.94 2.16
C LEU A 61 13.88 -11.18 2.94
N PRO A 62 14.11 -11.15 4.27
CA PRO A 62 14.36 -12.34 5.08
C PRO A 62 13.29 -13.42 4.94
N ALA A 63 12.02 -13.03 4.80
CA ALA A 63 10.92 -13.98 4.65
C ALA A 63 11.12 -14.95 3.46
N GLY A 64 11.67 -14.47 2.33
CA GLY A 64 11.99 -15.33 1.19
C GLY A 64 12.99 -16.43 1.54
N PHE A 65 14.08 -16.08 2.21
CA PHE A 65 15.11 -17.05 2.64
C PHE A 65 14.61 -18.02 3.71
N ILE A 66 13.81 -17.53 4.64
CA ILE A 66 13.21 -18.37 5.69
C ILE A 66 12.22 -19.37 5.07
N ALA A 67 11.46 -18.94 4.05
CA ALA A 67 10.50 -19.80 3.36
C ALA A 67 11.15 -20.98 2.65
N GLU A 68 12.36 -20.80 2.08
CA GLU A 68 13.13 -21.88 1.47
C GLU A 68 13.41 -23.01 2.44
N ARG A 69 13.55 -22.71 3.73
CA ARG A 69 13.88 -23.70 4.78
C ARG A 69 12.63 -24.25 5.49
N PHE A 70 11.65 -23.39 5.80
CA PHE A 70 10.48 -23.76 6.60
C PHE A 70 9.23 -24.05 5.76
N GLY A 71 9.28 -23.79 4.46
CA GLY A 71 8.16 -23.90 3.53
C GLY A 71 7.25 -22.66 3.54
N GLU A 72 6.75 -22.33 2.35
CA GLU A 72 5.94 -21.12 2.11
C GLU A 72 4.66 -21.10 2.94
N ARG A 73 3.94 -22.24 3.01
CA ARG A 73 2.69 -22.38 3.76
C ARG A 73 2.89 -22.09 5.25
N ASN A 74 3.89 -22.71 5.86
CA ASN A 74 4.10 -22.62 7.31
C ASN A 74 4.49 -21.19 7.71
N LEU A 75 5.36 -20.55 6.91
CA LEU A 75 5.77 -19.19 7.17
C LEU A 75 4.63 -18.19 6.93
N LEU A 76 3.81 -18.40 5.89
CA LEU A 76 2.63 -17.58 5.63
C LEU A 76 1.62 -17.70 6.78
N ALA A 77 1.34 -18.93 7.26
CA ALA A 77 0.45 -19.14 8.41
C ALA A 77 0.99 -18.50 9.68
N LEU A 78 2.30 -18.64 9.96
CA LEU A 78 2.94 -18.04 11.14
C LEU A 78 2.90 -16.50 11.10
N GLY A 79 3.20 -15.89 9.95
CA GLY A 79 3.12 -14.44 9.79
C GLY A 79 1.70 -13.92 9.95
N THR A 80 0.71 -14.64 9.39
CA THR A 80 -0.72 -14.30 9.55
C THR A 80 -1.15 -14.42 11.01
N LEU A 81 -0.72 -15.46 11.72
CA LEU A 81 -0.96 -15.62 13.15
C LEU A 81 -0.36 -14.47 13.96
N LEU A 82 0.89 -14.10 13.67
CA LEU A 82 1.59 -13.01 14.36
C LEU A 82 0.85 -11.68 14.14
N SER A 83 0.42 -11.36 12.91
CA SER A 83 -0.39 -10.18 12.63
C SER A 83 -1.70 -10.20 13.41
N GLY A 84 -2.40 -11.33 13.46
CA GLY A 84 -3.63 -11.48 14.21
C GLY A 84 -3.45 -11.24 15.71
N LEU A 85 -2.44 -11.87 16.32
CA LEU A 85 -2.10 -11.68 17.74
C LEU A 85 -1.71 -10.23 18.05
N ALA A 86 -0.94 -9.59 17.15
CA ALA A 86 -0.53 -8.20 17.30
C ALA A 86 -1.75 -7.26 17.26
N PHE A 87 -2.75 -7.51 16.41
CA PHE A 87 -3.99 -6.73 16.38
C PHE A 87 -4.87 -6.97 17.60
N ILE A 88 -4.94 -8.19 18.15
CA ILE A 88 -5.59 -8.41 19.44
C ILE A 88 -4.88 -7.57 20.51
N ALA A 89 -3.55 -7.64 20.60
CA ALA A 89 -2.79 -6.87 21.57
C ALA A 89 -2.96 -5.35 21.38
N LEU A 90 -3.08 -4.86 20.12
CA LEU A 90 -3.36 -3.47 19.81
C LEU A 90 -4.70 -3.01 20.41
N GLY A 91 -5.73 -3.86 20.38
CA GLY A 91 -7.03 -3.55 20.98
C GLY A 91 -6.98 -3.35 22.51
N PHE A 92 -5.94 -3.87 23.17
CA PHE A 92 -5.68 -3.69 24.62
C PHE A 92 -4.57 -2.69 24.90
N SER A 93 -4.15 -1.88 23.90
CA SER A 93 -3.08 -0.91 24.09
C SER A 93 -3.44 0.13 25.15
N SER A 94 -2.47 0.42 26.04
CA SER A 94 -2.60 1.38 27.14
C SER A 94 -1.83 2.68 26.90
N GLY A 95 -1.14 2.81 25.74
CA GLY A 95 -0.37 4.01 25.42
C GLY A 95 0.52 3.86 24.19
N PHE A 96 1.19 4.95 23.84
CA PHE A 96 1.98 5.12 22.63
C PHE A 96 2.97 3.98 22.35
N TRP A 97 3.78 3.60 23.35
CA TRP A 97 4.82 2.59 23.14
C TRP A 97 4.25 1.19 22.88
N MET A 98 3.12 0.85 23.52
CA MET A 98 2.45 -0.42 23.24
C MET A 98 1.88 -0.45 21.83
N ILE A 99 1.35 0.66 21.34
CA ILE A 99 0.88 0.80 19.94
C ILE A 99 2.04 0.59 18.96
N ILE A 100 3.20 1.24 19.20
CA ILE A 100 4.41 1.09 18.38
C ILE A 100 4.83 -0.38 18.31
N VAL A 101 4.93 -1.05 19.46
CA VAL A 101 5.39 -2.44 19.55
C VAL A 101 4.40 -3.38 18.85
N THR A 102 3.11 -3.23 19.12
CA THR A 102 2.09 -4.11 18.51
C THR A 102 2.04 -3.92 16.98
N LEU A 103 2.09 -2.69 16.48
CA LEU A 103 2.09 -2.43 15.04
C LEU A 103 3.42 -2.82 14.37
N PHE A 104 4.54 -2.77 15.09
CA PHE A 104 5.79 -3.33 14.59
C PHE A 104 5.67 -4.84 14.37
N PHE A 105 5.14 -5.59 15.33
CA PHE A 105 4.91 -7.03 15.17
C PHE A 105 3.85 -7.35 14.11
N ALA A 106 2.81 -6.53 13.99
CA ALA A 106 1.85 -6.64 12.89
C ALA A 106 2.52 -6.46 11.53
N GLY A 107 3.40 -5.46 11.37
CA GLY A 107 4.19 -5.23 10.16
C GLY A 107 5.14 -6.39 9.84
N MET A 108 5.81 -6.95 10.86
CA MET A 108 6.65 -8.14 10.71
C MET A 108 5.85 -9.34 10.21
N GLY A 109 4.67 -9.58 10.78
CA GLY A 109 3.76 -10.65 10.33
C GLY A 109 3.24 -10.41 8.91
N SER A 110 2.99 -9.16 8.52
CA SER A 110 2.52 -8.81 7.17
C SER A 110 3.61 -8.91 6.10
N ALA A 111 4.88 -8.87 6.49
CA ALA A 111 6.02 -8.90 5.56
C ALA A 111 6.07 -10.16 4.67
N VAL A 112 5.59 -11.28 5.18
CA VAL A 112 5.64 -12.57 4.49
C VAL A 112 4.55 -12.72 3.42
N GLN A 113 3.47 -11.96 3.52
CA GLN A 113 2.22 -12.22 2.80
C GLN A 113 2.38 -12.05 1.28
N HIS A 114 2.85 -10.90 0.80
CA HIS A 114 2.96 -10.64 -0.64
C HIS A 114 3.92 -11.60 -1.37
N PRO A 115 5.16 -11.79 -0.90
CA PRO A 115 6.09 -12.66 -1.60
C PRO A 115 5.63 -14.12 -1.59
N LEU A 116 5.17 -14.63 -0.45
CA LEU A 116 4.83 -16.05 -0.34
C LEU A 116 3.53 -16.39 -1.05
N SER A 117 2.48 -15.58 -0.91
CA SER A 117 1.21 -15.81 -1.61
C SER A 117 1.39 -15.73 -3.13
N SER A 118 2.18 -14.77 -3.62
CA SER A 118 2.47 -14.64 -5.06
C SER A 118 3.23 -15.86 -5.59
N THR A 119 4.16 -16.41 -4.81
CA THR A 119 4.91 -17.63 -5.16
C THR A 119 3.98 -18.85 -5.17
N ILE A 120 3.17 -19.04 -4.12
CA ILE A 120 2.20 -20.14 -4.00
C ILE A 120 1.20 -20.12 -5.19
N ILE A 121 0.67 -18.95 -5.54
CA ILE A 121 -0.23 -18.79 -6.69
C ILE A 121 0.50 -19.11 -8.00
N SER A 122 1.74 -18.65 -8.16
CA SER A 122 2.52 -18.89 -9.35
C SER A 122 2.83 -20.38 -9.57
N HIS A 123 3.02 -21.13 -8.49
CA HIS A 123 3.18 -22.59 -8.53
C HIS A 123 1.85 -23.31 -8.85
N ALA A 124 0.72 -22.78 -8.35
CA ALA A 124 -0.60 -23.33 -8.60
C ALA A 124 -1.12 -23.07 -10.03
N TYR A 125 -0.64 -22.00 -10.69
CA TYR A 125 -1.02 -21.58 -12.04
C TYR A 125 0.23 -21.41 -12.93
N PRO A 126 0.91 -22.51 -13.32
CA PRO A 126 2.05 -22.44 -14.23
C PRO A 126 1.56 -22.11 -15.66
N GLY A 127 2.11 -21.06 -16.28
CA GLY A 127 1.79 -20.70 -17.68
C GLY A 127 0.60 -19.76 -17.84
N GLU A 128 -0.30 -20.11 -18.75
CA GLU A 128 -1.53 -19.32 -19.01
C GLU A 128 -2.43 -19.26 -17.78
N GLY A 129 -3.04 -18.09 -17.51
CA GLY A 129 -3.91 -17.86 -16.35
C GLY A 129 -3.18 -17.35 -15.09
N ARG A 130 -1.84 -17.43 -15.01
CA ARG A 130 -1.09 -16.91 -13.85
C ARG A 130 -1.30 -15.41 -13.65
N ARG A 131 -1.30 -14.62 -14.74
CA ARG A 131 -1.53 -13.17 -14.68
C ARG A 131 -2.91 -12.84 -14.15
N THR A 132 -3.93 -13.56 -14.62
CA THR A 132 -5.31 -13.39 -14.14
C THR A 132 -5.44 -13.77 -12.67
N ALA A 133 -4.82 -14.88 -12.24
CA ALA A 133 -4.84 -15.31 -10.85
C ALA A 133 -4.17 -14.28 -9.92
N LEU A 134 -3.00 -13.75 -10.30
CA LEU A 134 -2.31 -12.68 -9.54
C LEU A 134 -3.10 -11.37 -9.58
N GLY A 135 -3.76 -11.04 -10.69
CA GLY A 135 -4.64 -9.88 -10.77
C GLY A 135 -5.84 -9.99 -9.81
N THR A 136 -6.49 -11.16 -9.77
CA THR A 136 -7.58 -11.45 -8.82
C THR A 136 -7.12 -11.36 -7.37
N TYR A 137 -5.93 -11.89 -7.09
CA TYR A 137 -5.30 -11.80 -5.78
C TYR A 137 -5.04 -10.34 -5.37
N ASN A 138 -4.49 -9.51 -6.24
CA ASN A 138 -4.24 -8.10 -5.95
C ASN A 138 -5.54 -7.31 -5.73
N PHE A 139 -6.58 -7.57 -6.53
CA PHE A 139 -7.90 -6.98 -6.33
C PHE A 139 -8.49 -7.35 -4.96
N ALA A 140 -8.32 -8.60 -4.53
CA ALA A 140 -8.77 -9.04 -3.21
C ALA A 140 -8.13 -8.22 -2.07
N GLY A 141 -6.84 -7.87 -2.18
CA GLY A 141 -6.18 -6.98 -1.22
C GLY A 141 -6.82 -5.60 -1.15
N ASP A 142 -7.11 -4.98 -2.30
CA ASP A 142 -7.77 -3.67 -2.33
C ASP A 142 -9.18 -3.72 -1.69
N VAL A 143 -9.92 -4.81 -1.89
CA VAL A 143 -11.20 -5.04 -1.18
C VAL A 143 -10.99 -5.07 0.34
N GLY A 144 -9.94 -5.76 0.82
CA GLY A 144 -9.60 -5.83 2.24
C GLY A 144 -9.36 -4.47 2.86
N LYS A 145 -8.58 -3.62 2.20
CA LYS A 145 -8.29 -2.24 2.65
C LYS A 145 -9.57 -1.43 2.86
N PHE A 146 -10.48 -1.49 1.90
CA PHE A 146 -11.76 -0.79 1.97
C PHE A 146 -12.66 -1.36 3.06
N VAL A 147 -12.84 -2.68 3.12
CA VAL A 147 -13.77 -3.36 4.03
C VAL A 147 -13.36 -3.15 5.49
N PHE A 148 -12.09 -3.35 5.84
CA PHE A 148 -11.63 -3.21 7.22
C PHE A 148 -11.72 -1.77 7.70
N GLY A 149 -11.30 -0.81 6.87
CA GLY A 149 -11.45 0.61 7.18
C GLY A 149 -12.92 1.02 7.33
N GLY A 150 -13.78 0.55 6.43
CA GLY A 150 -15.22 0.79 6.49
C GLY A 150 -15.87 0.22 7.74
N ILE A 151 -15.51 -1.00 8.16
CA ILE A 151 -16.05 -1.62 9.40
C ILE A 151 -15.67 -0.77 10.62
N VAL A 152 -14.40 -0.35 10.77
CA VAL A 152 -14.02 0.53 11.90
C VAL A 152 -14.83 1.81 11.88
N SER A 153 -14.93 2.48 10.73
CA SER A 153 -15.66 3.73 10.60
C SER A 153 -17.13 3.57 10.98
N LEU A 154 -17.79 2.52 10.52
CA LEU A 154 -19.19 2.23 10.85
C LEU A 154 -19.38 1.87 12.33
N CYS A 155 -18.46 1.11 12.93
CA CYS A 155 -18.49 0.81 14.36
C CYS A 155 -18.41 2.10 15.19
N VAL A 156 -17.47 2.98 14.87
CA VAL A 156 -17.29 4.26 15.59
C VAL A 156 -18.51 5.17 15.40
N LEU A 157 -19.09 5.24 14.19
CA LEU A 157 -20.33 5.97 13.95
C LEU A 157 -21.51 5.42 14.75
N ALA A 158 -21.54 4.10 14.98
CA ALA A 158 -22.55 3.44 15.81
C ALA A 158 -22.27 3.56 17.33
N GLY A 159 -21.24 4.32 17.74
CA GLY A 159 -20.85 4.46 19.14
C GLY A 159 -20.09 3.26 19.72
N ILE A 160 -19.66 2.33 18.89
CA ILE A 160 -18.84 1.18 19.29
C ILE A 160 -17.37 1.63 19.32
N SER A 161 -16.69 1.32 20.42
CA SER A 161 -15.28 1.68 20.56
C SER A 161 -14.40 0.98 19.50
N TRP A 162 -13.36 1.69 19.03
CA TRP A 162 -12.44 1.18 17.99
C TRP A 162 -11.73 -0.13 18.37
N GLN A 163 -11.58 -0.41 19.66
CA GLN A 163 -10.96 -1.63 20.17
C GLN A 163 -11.74 -2.89 19.73
N ALA A 164 -13.05 -2.84 19.73
CA ALA A 164 -13.90 -3.99 19.42
C ALA A 164 -13.66 -4.52 17.99
N PRO A 165 -13.77 -3.73 16.91
CA PRO A 165 -13.45 -4.21 15.56
C PRO A 165 -11.97 -4.60 15.41
N VAL A 166 -11.03 -3.93 16.10
CA VAL A 166 -9.59 -4.25 16.03
C VAL A 166 -9.31 -5.64 16.61
N VAL A 167 -9.90 -5.98 17.77
CA VAL A 167 -9.80 -7.34 18.34
C VAL A 167 -10.46 -8.35 17.41
N GLY A 168 -11.63 -8.03 16.86
CA GLY A 168 -12.32 -8.89 15.89
C GLY A 168 -11.46 -9.19 14.65
N PHE A 169 -10.75 -8.19 14.13
CA PHE A 169 -9.80 -8.37 13.02
C PHE A 169 -8.61 -9.24 13.41
N GLY A 170 -8.10 -9.09 14.63
CA GLY A 170 -7.06 -9.97 15.15
C GLY A 170 -7.52 -11.42 15.21
N VAL A 171 -8.75 -11.67 15.66
CA VAL A 171 -9.36 -13.02 15.64
C VAL A 171 -9.50 -13.53 14.20
N ALA A 172 -9.98 -12.70 13.27
CA ALA A 172 -10.05 -13.04 11.85
C ALA A 172 -8.66 -13.42 11.28
N GLY A 173 -7.60 -12.72 11.70
CA GLY A 173 -6.21 -13.06 11.38
C GLY A 173 -5.82 -14.46 11.86
N ILE A 174 -6.15 -14.80 13.10
CA ILE A 174 -5.88 -16.15 13.67
C ILE A 174 -6.65 -17.23 12.90
N VAL A 175 -7.94 -17.01 12.63
CA VAL A 175 -8.77 -17.94 11.83
C VAL A 175 -8.16 -18.12 10.44
N THR A 176 -7.75 -17.02 9.82
CA THR A 176 -7.10 -17.06 8.49
C THR A 176 -5.79 -17.85 8.53
N ALA A 177 -4.97 -17.72 9.58
CA ALA A 177 -3.76 -18.51 9.74
C ALA A 177 -4.04 -20.02 9.79
N VAL A 178 -5.09 -20.43 10.51
CA VAL A 178 -5.54 -21.82 10.56
C VAL A 178 -6.01 -22.26 9.17
N VAL A 179 -6.81 -21.46 8.45
CA VAL A 179 -7.29 -21.77 7.09
C VAL A 179 -6.11 -21.91 6.13
N VAL A 180 -5.11 -21.02 6.17
CA VAL A 180 -3.88 -21.14 5.37
C VAL A 180 -3.18 -22.46 5.63
N PHE A 181 -3.00 -22.81 6.92
CA PHE A 181 -2.32 -24.04 7.30
C PHE A 181 -3.08 -25.30 6.84
N MET A 182 -4.40 -25.30 6.86
CA MET A 182 -5.24 -26.43 6.46
C MET A 182 -5.46 -26.55 4.96
N CYS A 183 -5.61 -25.42 4.24
CA CYS A 183 -6.07 -25.40 2.85
C CYS A 183 -4.94 -25.31 1.82
N ILE A 184 -3.77 -24.79 2.19
CA ILE A 184 -2.60 -24.70 1.31
C ILE A 184 -1.77 -25.95 1.47
N SER A 185 -1.46 -26.63 0.36
CA SER A 185 -0.55 -27.79 0.40
C SER A 185 0.86 -27.35 0.75
N ASN A 186 1.55 -28.16 1.58
CA ASN A 186 2.95 -27.91 1.88
C ASN A 186 3.80 -28.27 0.65
N THR A 187 4.04 -27.32 -0.22
CA THR A 187 5.08 -27.45 -1.23
C THR A 187 6.41 -27.28 -0.52
N GLN A 188 7.13 -28.40 -0.33
CA GLN A 188 8.53 -28.27 0.07
C GLN A 188 9.23 -27.37 -0.95
N ALA A 189 10.05 -26.45 -0.45
CA ALA A 189 10.83 -25.58 -1.30
C ALA A 189 11.46 -26.41 -2.43
N HIS A 190 11.09 -26.12 -3.65
CA HIS A 190 11.77 -26.69 -4.78
C HIS A 190 13.23 -26.25 -4.68
N ALA A 191 14.14 -27.21 -4.74
CA ALA A 191 15.57 -26.94 -4.81
C ALA A 191 15.81 -25.78 -5.78
N PRO A 192 16.76 -24.86 -5.49
CA PRO A 192 17.00 -23.70 -6.30
C PRO A 192 17.07 -24.14 -7.75
N SER A 193 16.14 -23.65 -8.57
CA SER A 193 16.18 -23.87 -10.03
C SER A 193 17.58 -23.50 -10.46
N ALA A 194 18.23 -24.41 -11.19
CA ALA A 194 19.62 -24.30 -11.64
C ALA A 194 19.98 -22.85 -11.94
N ALA A 195 21.09 -22.39 -11.38
CA ALA A 195 21.53 -21.02 -11.39
C ALA A 195 21.34 -20.41 -12.79
N LYS A 196 20.34 -19.53 -12.94
CA LYS A 196 20.20 -18.75 -14.16
C LYS A 196 21.53 -18.02 -14.35
N PRO A 197 22.08 -17.96 -15.58
CA PRO A 197 23.34 -17.29 -15.83
C PRO A 197 23.32 -15.92 -15.17
N LYS A 198 24.41 -15.57 -14.44
CA LYS A 198 24.55 -14.26 -13.78
C LYS A 198 24.44 -13.20 -14.87
N VAL A 199 23.27 -12.61 -14.99
CA VAL A 199 23.00 -11.55 -15.95
C VAL A 199 23.81 -10.33 -15.50
N GLN A 200 24.80 -9.93 -16.25
CA GLN A 200 25.61 -8.74 -15.98
C GLN A 200 24.77 -7.48 -16.28
N GLY A 201 24.86 -6.47 -15.39
CA GLY A 201 24.18 -5.18 -15.55
C GLY A 201 22.73 -5.12 -15.09
N TRP A 202 22.14 -3.92 -15.14
CA TRP A 202 20.78 -3.61 -14.68
C TRP A 202 19.72 -3.68 -15.79
N GLY A 203 20.13 -3.79 -17.06
CA GLY A 203 19.24 -3.84 -18.22
C GLY A 203 18.39 -2.58 -18.45
N ILE A 204 18.79 -1.46 -17.85
CA ILE A 204 18.11 -0.19 -18.04
C ILE A 204 18.55 0.39 -19.39
N ARG A 205 17.61 0.42 -20.35
CA ARG A 205 17.84 0.93 -21.71
C ARG A 205 18.07 2.44 -21.72
N ASN A 206 17.38 3.16 -20.85
CA ASN A 206 17.45 4.62 -20.77
C ASN A 206 17.54 5.04 -19.30
N LYS A 207 18.77 5.24 -18.80
CA LYS A 207 19.04 5.60 -17.40
C LYS A 207 18.40 6.91 -16.97
N PRO A 208 18.47 8.03 -17.76
CA PRO A 208 17.79 9.28 -17.40
C PRO A 208 16.27 9.13 -17.30
N ALA A 209 15.64 8.39 -18.22
CA ALA A 209 14.20 8.14 -18.17
C ALA A 209 13.80 7.31 -16.95
N PHE A 210 14.56 6.27 -16.64
CA PHE A 210 14.31 5.43 -15.47
C PHE A 210 14.49 6.22 -14.15
N ALA A 211 15.53 7.06 -14.07
CA ALA A 211 15.74 7.92 -12.91
C ALA A 211 14.59 8.95 -12.76
N ALA A 212 14.15 9.58 -13.86
CA ALA A 212 13.02 10.49 -13.84
C ALA A 212 11.73 9.78 -13.40
N LEU A 213 11.48 8.54 -13.86
CA LEU A 213 10.35 7.73 -13.44
C LEU A 213 10.40 7.43 -11.93
N CYS A 214 11.58 7.06 -11.39
CA CYS A 214 11.76 6.86 -9.96
C CYS A 214 11.51 8.15 -9.16
N MET A 215 11.93 9.30 -9.67
CA MET A 215 11.67 10.59 -9.01
C MET A 215 10.17 10.95 -9.03
N VAL A 216 9.44 10.64 -10.10
CA VAL A 216 7.98 10.75 -10.14
C VAL A 216 7.35 9.86 -9.08
N ASP A 217 7.79 8.60 -8.96
CA ASP A 217 7.30 7.66 -7.94
C ASP A 217 7.58 8.15 -6.50
N ILE A 218 8.74 8.75 -6.25
CA ILE A 218 9.07 9.36 -4.94
C ILE A 218 8.05 10.44 -4.58
N VAL A 219 7.78 11.36 -5.49
CA VAL A 219 6.86 12.47 -5.24
C VAL A 219 5.42 11.96 -5.07
N ASP A 220 4.95 11.07 -5.98
CA ASP A 220 3.62 10.44 -5.88
C ASP A 220 3.46 9.67 -4.57
N SER A 221 4.36 8.74 -4.28
CA SER A 221 4.28 7.88 -3.10
C SER A 221 4.36 8.65 -1.79
N THR A 222 5.19 9.69 -1.73
CA THR A 222 5.32 10.59 -0.56
C THR A 222 4.02 11.37 -0.34
N THR A 223 3.47 11.96 -1.41
CA THR A 223 2.19 12.72 -1.36
C THR A 223 1.04 11.81 -0.96
N ARG A 224 0.91 10.66 -1.60
CA ARG A 224 -0.14 9.68 -1.33
C ARG A 224 -0.12 9.19 0.10
N THR A 225 1.05 8.79 0.60
CA THR A 225 1.19 8.29 1.96
C THR A 225 0.92 9.40 2.99
N GLY A 226 1.43 10.61 2.75
CA GLY A 226 1.19 11.77 3.60
C GLY A 226 -0.30 12.13 3.63
N PHE A 227 -0.95 12.25 2.50
CA PHE A 227 -2.37 12.59 2.42
C PHE A 227 -3.24 11.54 3.12
N LEU A 228 -3.06 10.24 2.84
CA LEU A 228 -3.81 9.17 3.50
C LEU A 228 -3.59 9.14 5.02
N THR A 229 -2.39 9.47 5.49
CA THR A 229 -2.09 9.52 6.93
C THR A 229 -2.84 10.64 7.63
N PHE A 230 -2.98 11.82 6.98
CA PHE A 230 -3.38 13.03 7.65
C PHE A 230 -4.73 13.64 7.21
N ILE A 231 -5.40 13.10 6.18
CA ILE A 231 -6.69 13.64 5.71
C ILE A 231 -7.78 13.63 6.79
N ALA A 232 -7.85 12.58 7.61
CA ALA A 232 -8.83 12.51 8.69
C ALA A 232 -8.55 13.59 9.76
N PHE A 233 -7.29 13.90 10.05
CA PHE A 233 -6.91 14.98 10.97
C PHE A 233 -7.30 16.36 10.42
N LEU A 234 -7.17 16.58 9.10
CA LEU A 234 -7.67 17.80 8.47
C LEU A 234 -9.18 17.96 8.66
N LEU A 235 -9.95 16.89 8.46
CA LEU A 235 -11.40 16.91 8.63
C LEU A 235 -11.82 17.19 10.08
N ILE A 236 -11.12 16.58 11.04
CA ILE A 236 -11.34 16.84 12.47
C ILE A 236 -11.02 18.31 12.80
N ALA A 237 -9.91 18.86 12.29
CA ALA A 237 -9.56 20.27 12.45
C ALA A 237 -10.62 21.22 11.84
N LYS A 238 -11.35 20.77 10.82
CA LYS A 238 -12.50 21.48 10.23
C LYS A 238 -13.82 21.27 10.98
N GLY A 239 -13.79 20.64 12.16
CA GLY A 239 -14.97 20.41 12.99
C GLY A 239 -15.84 19.22 12.57
N VAL A 240 -15.33 18.33 11.71
CA VAL A 240 -16.03 17.07 11.37
C VAL A 240 -15.91 16.12 12.55
N PRO A 241 -17.02 15.52 13.03
CA PRO A 241 -16.96 14.51 14.09
C PRO A 241 -16.09 13.32 13.67
N GLU A 242 -15.38 12.74 14.63
CA GLU A 242 -14.39 11.68 14.39
C GLU A 242 -14.92 10.47 13.65
N GLY A 243 -16.10 10.00 14.04
CA GLY A 243 -16.73 8.86 13.38
C GLY A 243 -16.92 9.09 11.88
N TRP A 244 -17.27 10.33 11.47
CA TRP A 244 -17.33 10.73 10.07
C TRP A 244 -15.95 10.89 9.47
N ALA A 245 -15.02 11.54 10.17
CA ALA A 245 -13.64 11.73 9.68
C ALA A 245 -12.95 10.38 9.41
N ALA A 246 -13.26 9.34 10.16
CA ALA A 246 -12.77 7.97 9.96
C ALA A 246 -13.17 7.38 8.58
N LEU A 247 -14.27 7.85 7.96
CA LEU A 247 -14.67 7.44 6.61
C LEU A 247 -13.79 8.03 5.50
N ALA A 248 -12.99 9.06 5.78
CA ALA A 248 -12.20 9.74 4.77
C ALA A 248 -11.29 8.78 3.99
N VAL A 249 -10.55 7.93 4.70
CA VAL A 249 -9.62 7.00 4.07
C VAL A 249 -10.34 5.92 3.26
N PRO A 250 -11.36 5.22 3.75
CA PRO A 250 -12.17 4.31 2.92
C PRO A 250 -12.69 4.93 1.63
N LEU A 251 -13.15 6.20 1.67
CA LEU A 251 -13.64 6.91 0.48
C LEU A 251 -12.53 7.18 -0.54
N VAL A 252 -11.34 7.55 -0.09
CA VAL A 252 -10.17 7.67 -0.99
C VAL A 252 -9.80 6.31 -1.57
N LEU A 253 -9.81 5.25 -0.77
CA LEU A 253 -9.41 3.91 -1.23
C LEU A 253 -10.39 3.33 -2.27
N ILE A 254 -11.70 3.53 -2.11
CA ILE A 254 -12.68 3.06 -3.12
C ILE A 254 -12.49 3.80 -4.45
N GLY A 255 -12.23 5.11 -4.41
CA GLY A 255 -11.84 5.87 -5.60
C GLY A 255 -10.57 5.32 -6.22
N GLY A 256 -9.58 5.00 -5.39
CA GLY A 256 -8.30 4.45 -5.81
C GLY A 256 -8.39 3.11 -6.55
N MET A 257 -9.32 2.23 -6.15
CA MET A 257 -9.59 0.97 -6.86
C MET A 257 -10.03 1.24 -8.30
N ALA A 258 -10.95 2.19 -8.50
CA ALA A 258 -11.37 2.63 -9.83
C ALA A 258 -10.22 3.31 -10.59
N GLY A 259 -9.44 4.15 -9.91
CA GLY A 259 -8.32 4.89 -10.48
C GLY A 259 -7.25 4.01 -11.10
N LYS A 260 -6.87 2.92 -10.44
CA LYS A 260 -5.89 1.97 -10.96
C LYS A 260 -6.31 1.40 -12.32
N TYR A 261 -7.59 1.11 -12.51
CA TYR A 261 -8.12 0.61 -13.77
C TYR A 261 -8.20 1.73 -14.82
N PHE A 262 -8.85 2.85 -14.49
CA PHE A 262 -9.08 3.93 -15.45
C PHE A 262 -7.78 4.60 -15.90
N CYS A 263 -6.81 4.80 -15.02
CA CYS A 263 -5.54 5.42 -15.39
C CYS A 263 -4.69 4.52 -16.29
N GLY A 264 -4.77 3.18 -16.13
CA GLY A 264 -4.17 2.25 -17.09
C GLY A 264 -4.73 2.44 -18.50
N VAL A 265 -6.07 2.44 -18.64
CA VAL A 265 -6.75 2.69 -19.92
C VAL A 265 -6.43 4.07 -20.48
N LEU A 266 -6.32 5.08 -19.60
CA LEU A 266 -5.97 6.44 -20.00
C LEU A 266 -4.55 6.50 -20.58
N ALA A 267 -3.60 5.77 -19.96
CA ALA A 267 -2.22 5.70 -20.43
C ALA A 267 -2.10 5.03 -21.80
N ASP A 268 -2.90 3.99 -22.05
CA ASP A 268 -2.96 3.33 -23.36
C ASP A 268 -3.53 4.25 -24.45
N LYS A 269 -4.54 5.08 -24.09
CA LYS A 269 -5.20 6.00 -25.06
C LYS A 269 -4.44 7.29 -25.32
N PHE A 270 -3.98 7.95 -24.27
CA PHE A 270 -3.42 9.31 -24.33
C PHE A 270 -1.90 9.35 -24.16
N GLY A 271 -1.30 8.19 -23.85
CA GLY A 271 0.11 8.03 -23.59
C GLY A 271 0.48 8.31 -22.13
N VAL A 272 1.56 7.69 -21.68
CA VAL A 272 2.07 7.70 -20.31
C VAL A 272 2.24 9.12 -19.77
N ILE A 273 2.96 9.98 -20.48
CA ILE A 273 3.32 11.33 -20.00
C ILE A 273 2.08 12.21 -19.76
N ARG A 274 1.14 12.20 -20.69
CA ARG A 274 -0.10 12.98 -20.55
C ARG A 274 -0.93 12.46 -19.38
N THR A 275 -0.99 11.16 -19.21
CA THR A 275 -1.73 10.55 -18.10
C THR A 275 -1.10 10.92 -16.76
N ILE A 276 0.23 10.83 -16.58
CA ILE A 276 0.92 11.29 -15.38
C ILE A 276 0.59 12.76 -15.10
N VAL A 277 0.72 13.63 -16.09
CA VAL A 277 0.43 15.07 -15.91
C VAL A 277 -1.02 15.30 -15.48
N ILE A 278 -1.99 14.66 -16.11
CA ILE A 278 -3.41 14.82 -15.79
C ILE A 278 -3.69 14.31 -14.36
N THR A 279 -3.20 13.13 -14.01
CA THR A 279 -3.46 12.53 -12.68
C THR A 279 -2.77 13.31 -11.58
N GLU A 280 -1.54 13.77 -11.76
CA GLU A 280 -0.81 14.53 -10.75
C GLU A 280 -1.35 15.94 -10.54
N VAL A 281 -1.77 16.60 -11.62
CA VAL A 281 -2.49 17.89 -11.51
C VAL A 281 -3.83 17.70 -10.81
N ALA A 282 -4.58 16.65 -11.17
CA ALA A 282 -5.85 16.35 -10.51
C ALA A 282 -5.65 15.98 -9.03
N THR A 283 -4.58 15.25 -8.69
CA THR A 283 -4.19 14.95 -7.31
C THR A 283 -3.89 16.23 -6.53
N GLY A 284 -3.01 17.10 -7.04
CA GLY A 284 -2.66 18.35 -6.39
C GLY A 284 -3.87 19.28 -6.22
N ALA A 285 -4.64 19.48 -7.29
CA ALA A 285 -5.86 20.28 -7.25
C ALA A 285 -6.89 19.71 -6.29
N GLY A 286 -7.08 18.39 -6.29
CA GLY A 286 -8.00 17.69 -5.39
C GLY A 286 -7.59 17.83 -3.92
N ILE A 287 -6.30 17.62 -3.60
CA ILE A 287 -5.77 17.85 -2.25
C ILE A 287 -5.97 19.30 -1.80
N LEU A 288 -5.64 20.27 -2.64
CA LEU A 288 -5.82 21.70 -2.31
C LEU A 288 -7.31 22.06 -2.18
N ALA A 289 -8.19 21.46 -2.98
CA ALA A 289 -9.63 21.67 -2.86
C ALA A 289 -10.18 21.13 -1.53
N THR A 290 -9.59 20.09 -0.93
CA THR A 290 -9.97 19.63 0.41
C THR A 290 -9.76 20.71 1.49
N LEU A 291 -8.85 21.65 1.28
CA LEU A 291 -8.61 22.78 2.18
C LEU A 291 -9.69 23.86 2.04
N ALA A 292 -10.13 24.13 0.81
CA ALA A 292 -11.11 25.20 0.52
C ALA A 292 -12.56 24.79 0.82
N LEU A 293 -12.89 23.50 0.68
CA LEU A 293 -14.25 23.02 0.88
C LEU A 293 -14.61 22.90 2.38
N PRO A 294 -15.88 23.11 2.77
CA PRO A 294 -16.37 22.76 4.09
C PRO A 294 -16.14 21.28 4.40
N GLY A 295 -15.91 20.94 5.68
CA GLY A 295 -15.55 19.59 6.09
C GLY A 295 -16.47 18.49 5.52
N MET A 296 -17.80 18.66 5.62
CA MET A 296 -18.75 17.66 5.09
C MET A 296 -18.78 17.60 3.56
N ALA A 297 -18.60 18.73 2.85
CA ALA A 297 -18.56 18.74 1.40
C ALA A 297 -17.31 18.01 0.85
N THR A 298 -16.23 17.97 1.63
CA THR A 298 -14.99 17.27 1.27
C THR A 298 -15.23 15.78 1.02
N PHE A 299 -16.20 15.13 1.70
CA PHE A 299 -16.49 13.70 1.51
C PHE A 299 -16.87 13.34 0.07
N PHE A 300 -17.58 14.22 -0.63
CA PHE A 300 -17.93 13.99 -2.05
C PHE A 300 -16.72 14.11 -2.98
N LEU A 301 -15.69 14.85 -2.57
CA LEU A 301 -14.46 15.00 -3.32
C LEU A 301 -13.49 13.83 -3.11
N LEU A 302 -13.48 13.19 -1.93
CA LEU A 302 -12.48 12.17 -1.57
C LEU A 302 -12.40 10.98 -2.54
N PRO A 303 -13.51 10.39 -3.04
CA PRO A 303 -13.43 9.34 -4.04
C PRO A 303 -12.76 9.81 -5.34
N LEU A 304 -13.04 11.05 -5.77
CA LEU A 304 -12.43 11.61 -6.98
C LEU A 304 -10.92 11.86 -6.79
N VAL A 305 -10.53 12.40 -5.63
CA VAL A 305 -9.10 12.50 -5.25
C VAL A 305 -8.46 11.11 -5.25
N GLY A 306 -9.16 10.10 -4.72
CA GLY A 306 -8.70 8.72 -4.70
C GLY A 306 -8.39 8.16 -6.08
N VAL A 307 -9.25 8.45 -7.07
CA VAL A 307 -9.04 8.04 -8.48
C VAL A 307 -7.70 8.56 -8.99
N ALA A 308 -7.42 9.84 -8.82
CA ALA A 308 -6.17 10.46 -9.28
C ALA A 308 -4.98 9.97 -8.45
N LEU A 309 -5.05 10.10 -7.13
CA LEU A 309 -4.00 9.81 -6.16
C LEU A 309 -3.46 8.38 -6.22
N GLN A 310 -4.31 7.40 -6.51
CA GLN A 310 -3.91 5.99 -6.57
C GLN A 310 -3.70 5.50 -8.02
N GLY A 311 -4.25 6.21 -8.98
CA GLY A 311 -4.22 5.81 -10.39
C GLY A 311 -2.85 5.94 -11.02
N THR A 312 -2.07 6.96 -10.65
CA THR A 312 -0.73 7.23 -11.19
C THR A 312 0.22 6.05 -11.01
N SER A 313 0.12 5.33 -9.89
CA SER A 313 0.97 4.16 -9.62
C SER A 313 0.87 3.09 -10.71
N SER A 314 -0.32 2.86 -11.28
CA SER A 314 -0.51 1.89 -12.38
C SER A 314 0.24 2.30 -13.64
N VAL A 315 0.28 3.59 -13.92
CA VAL A 315 1.00 4.16 -15.07
C VAL A 315 2.50 4.07 -14.87
N ILE A 316 3.00 4.41 -13.68
CA ILE A 316 4.42 4.30 -13.32
C ILE A 316 4.90 2.86 -13.49
N TYR A 317 4.20 1.90 -12.90
CA TYR A 317 4.60 0.49 -12.95
C TYR A 317 4.48 -0.10 -14.36
N GLY A 318 3.47 0.31 -15.14
CA GLY A 318 3.33 -0.08 -16.54
C GLY A 318 4.52 0.41 -17.39
N THR A 319 5.04 1.61 -17.11
CA THR A 319 6.13 2.23 -17.87
C THR A 319 7.50 1.58 -17.63
N ILE A 320 7.69 0.87 -16.51
CA ILE A 320 8.95 0.19 -16.22
C ILE A 320 9.32 -0.78 -17.36
N GLY A 321 8.32 -1.48 -17.91
CA GLY A 321 8.53 -2.43 -19.03
C GLY A 321 9.09 -1.81 -20.29
N ASP A 322 8.79 -0.53 -20.53
CA ASP A 322 9.26 0.20 -21.72
C ASP A 322 10.72 0.66 -21.58
N LEU A 323 11.21 0.79 -20.34
CA LEU A 323 12.54 1.34 -20.03
C LEU A 323 13.59 0.28 -19.70
N VAL A 324 13.18 -0.98 -19.56
CA VAL A 324 14.08 -2.06 -19.08
C VAL A 324 13.93 -3.30 -19.94
N GLU A 325 15.03 -4.06 -20.08
CA GLU A 325 15.04 -5.34 -20.78
C GLU A 325 14.17 -6.37 -20.04
N SER A 326 13.44 -7.21 -20.81
CA SER A 326 12.42 -8.13 -20.25
C SER A 326 12.98 -9.14 -19.24
N ASP A 327 14.23 -9.58 -19.40
CA ASP A 327 14.91 -10.52 -18.51
C ASP A 327 15.35 -9.86 -17.18
N LYS A 328 15.35 -8.53 -17.12
CA LYS A 328 15.80 -7.71 -15.97
C LYS A 328 14.68 -6.92 -15.30
N LEU A 329 13.45 -7.05 -15.78
CA LEU A 329 12.26 -6.45 -15.16
C LEU A 329 12.17 -6.68 -13.65
N PRO A 330 12.44 -7.89 -13.10
CA PRO A 330 12.33 -8.10 -11.66
C PRO A 330 13.26 -7.18 -10.84
N ARG A 331 14.44 -6.84 -11.35
CA ARG A 331 15.37 -5.92 -10.68
C ARG A 331 14.87 -4.49 -10.69
N ALA A 332 14.32 -4.04 -11.82
CA ALA A 332 13.77 -2.70 -11.96
C ALA A 332 12.55 -2.51 -11.06
N PHE A 333 11.64 -3.49 -11.04
CA PHE A 333 10.52 -3.48 -10.10
C PHE A 333 10.99 -3.46 -8.64
N ALA A 334 12.03 -4.23 -8.29
CA ALA A 334 12.58 -4.22 -6.95
C ALA A 334 13.09 -2.82 -6.55
N VAL A 335 13.75 -2.09 -7.46
CA VAL A 335 14.19 -0.72 -7.20
C VAL A 335 13.00 0.20 -6.94
N VAL A 336 12.01 0.22 -7.84
CA VAL A 336 10.84 1.10 -7.72
C VAL A 336 10.04 0.78 -6.45
N TYR A 337 9.77 -0.49 -6.16
CA TYR A 337 9.09 -0.88 -4.92
C TYR A 337 9.90 -0.52 -3.65
N THR A 338 11.23 -0.61 -3.70
CA THR A 338 12.08 -0.19 -2.57
C THR A 338 11.98 1.32 -2.36
N VAL A 339 12.01 2.09 -3.45
CA VAL A 339 11.83 3.55 -3.40
C VAL A 339 10.47 3.89 -2.77
N GLY A 340 9.38 3.30 -3.26
CA GLY A 340 8.04 3.49 -2.69
C GLY A 340 7.95 3.07 -1.21
N ALA A 341 8.61 1.97 -0.82
CA ALA A 341 8.66 1.52 0.57
C ALA A 341 9.39 2.53 1.47
N VAL A 342 10.52 3.08 1.02
CA VAL A 342 11.26 4.12 1.75
C VAL A 342 10.42 5.39 1.89
N CYS A 343 9.70 5.81 0.86
CA CYS A 343 8.75 6.92 0.94
C CYS A 343 7.65 6.64 1.97
N GLY A 344 7.11 5.41 1.97
CA GLY A 344 6.10 4.98 2.95
C GLY A 344 6.59 4.96 4.40
N ILE A 345 7.91 4.87 4.61
CA ILE A 345 8.55 4.96 5.93
C ILE A 345 8.78 6.42 6.34
N ILE A 346 9.34 7.23 5.44
CA ILE A 346 9.81 8.59 5.76
C ILE A 346 8.66 9.60 5.76
N ALA A 347 7.73 9.50 4.81
CA ALA A 347 6.69 10.51 4.61
C ALA A 347 5.76 10.70 5.82
N PRO A 348 5.22 9.66 6.49
CA PRO A 348 4.35 9.87 7.65
C PRO A 348 5.04 10.62 8.78
N LEU A 349 6.30 10.27 9.06
CA LEU A 349 7.08 10.95 10.09
C LEU A 349 7.40 12.40 9.69
N GLY A 350 7.85 12.63 8.46
CA GLY A 350 8.18 13.95 7.95
C GLY A 350 6.98 14.91 7.96
N TYR A 351 5.84 14.46 7.44
CA TYR A 351 4.61 15.26 7.47
C TYR A 351 4.05 15.42 8.89
N GLY A 352 4.23 14.42 9.78
CA GLY A 352 3.84 14.54 11.18
C GLY A 352 4.63 15.61 11.92
N LEU A 353 5.97 15.59 11.81
CA LEU A 353 6.84 16.63 12.37
C LEU A 353 6.50 18.01 11.80
N LEU A 354 6.28 18.10 10.49
CA LEU A 354 5.89 19.35 9.86
C LEU A 354 4.54 19.84 10.39
N GLY A 355 3.58 18.94 10.56
CA GLY A 355 2.26 19.25 11.08
C GLY A 355 2.25 19.77 12.51
N ASP A 356 3.14 19.27 13.36
CA ASP A 356 3.30 19.77 14.73
C ASP A 356 3.87 21.21 14.75
N VAL A 357 4.68 21.59 13.75
CA VAL A 357 5.31 22.92 13.68
C VAL A 357 4.42 23.96 13.00
N ILE A 358 3.81 23.63 11.85
CA ILE A 358 3.09 24.60 11.02
C ILE A 358 1.56 24.38 10.97
N GLY A 359 1.07 23.31 11.58
CA GLY A 359 -0.34 22.89 11.59
C GLY A 359 -0.73 22.02 10.40
N ILE A 360 -1.81 21.27 10.58
CA ILE A 360 -2.27 20.23 9.63
C ILE A 360 -2.67 20.80 8.27
N GLU A 361 -3.33 21.97 8.25
CA GLU A 361 -3.80 22.59 6.99
C GLU A 361 -2.63 22.96 6.08
N LYS A 362 -1.60 23.61 6.62
CA LYS A 362 -0.41 23.97 5.86
C LYS A 362 0.37 22.74 5.40
N THR A 363 0.41 21.71 6.24
CA THR A 363 1.05 20.43 5.89
C THR A 363 0.37 19.75 4.70
N ILE A 364 -0.96 19.69 4.69
CA ILE A 364 -1.73 19.17 3.55
C ILE A 364 -1.57 20.06 2.32
N ALA A 365 -1.54 21.40 2.49
CA ALA A 365 -1.25 22.33 1.39
C ALA A 365 0.12 22.05 0.74
N ILE A 366 1.15 21.86 1.55
CA ILE A 366 2.49 21.51 1.08
C ILE A 366 2.46 20.16 0.32
N ALA A 367 1.77 19.14 0.83
CA ALA A 367 1.62 17.87 0.11
C ALA A 367 0.96 18.06 -1.26
N GLY A 368 -0.12 18.87 -1.34
CA GLY A 368 -0.81 19.18 -2.59
C GLY A 368 0.02 20.00 -3.58
N VAL A 369 0.98 20.78 -3.10
CA VAL A 369 1.91 21.56 -3.96
C VAL A 369 3.11 20.70 -4.38
N ILE A 370 3.68 19.91 -3.47
CA ILE A 370 4.84 19.05 -3.76
C ILE A 370 4.53 18.09 -4.91
N VAL A 371 3.30 17.56 -5.00
CA VAL A 371 2.94 16.64 -6.09
C VAL A 371 3.10 17.27 -7.47
N LEU A 372 3.00 18.59 -7.60
CA LEU A 372 3.21 19.30 -8.87
C LEU A 372 4.67 19.29 -9.33
N LEU A 373 5.63 18.89 -8.47
CA LEU A 373 7.01 18.65 -8.89
C LEU A 373 7.13 17.47 -9.86
N THR A 374 6.11 16.62 -9.95
CA THR A 374 6.02 15.59 -11.00
C THR A 374 5.90 16.18 -12.39
N LEU A 375 5.41 17.41 -12.56
CA LEU A 375 5.25 18.05 -13.88
C LEU A 375 6.59 18.29 -14.59
N PRO A 376 7.58 18.99 -13.99
CA PRO A 376 8.90 19.10 -14.60
C PRO A 376 9.59 17.73 -14.77
N LEU A 377 9.40 16.80 -13.84
CA LEU A 377 9.94 15.45 -13.96
C LEU A 377 9.31 14.68 -15.13
N ALA A 378 8.01 14.83 -15.38
CA ALA A 378 7.34 14.25 -16.54
C ALA A 378 7.87 14.83 -17.87
N LEU A 379 8.27 16.10 -17.90
CA LEU A 379 8.93 16.69 -19.08
C LEU A 379 10.31 16.09 -19.29
N VAL A 380 11.08 15.88 -18.23
CA VAL A 380 12.40 15.19 -18.31
C VAL A 380 12.20 13.76 -18.81
N LEU A 381 11.21 13.05 -18.27
CA LEU A 381 10.86 11.69 -18.70
C LEU A 381 10.49 11.67 -20.19
N ARG A 382 9.66 12.60 -20.64
CA ARG A 382 9.28 12.76 -22.06
C ARG A 382 10.51 12.97 -22.94
N ALA A 383 11.38 13.92 -22.58
CA ALA A 383 12.58 14.24 -23.33
C ALA A 383 13.55 13.06 -23.38
N ALA A 384 13.62 12.28 -22.29
CA ALA A 384 14.48 11.09 -22.21
C ALA A 384 13.94 9.93 -23.06
N ILE A 385 12.61 9.70 -23.07
CA ILE A 385 11.99 8.65 -23.90
C ILE A 385 12.10 9.01 -25.40
N ALA A 386 12.00 10.30 -25.76
CA ALA A 386 12.11 10.75 -27.16
C ALA A 386 13.53 10.65 -27.75
N ARG A 387 14.56 10.49 -26.91
CA ARG A 387 15.95 10.29 -27.39
C ARG A 387 16.16 8.80 -27.66
N PRO A 388 16.56 8.40 -28.89
CA PRO A 388 16.95 7.02 -29.13
C PRO A 388 18.03 6.61 -28.17
N ALA A 389 17.95 5.38 -27.64
CA ALA A 389 19.00 4.82 -26.82
C ALA A 389 20.32 4.93 -27.58
N VAL A 390 21.29 5.64 -27.03
CA VAL A 390 22.65 5.64 -27.57
C VAL A 390 23.17 4.22 -27.43
N ALA A 391 23.40 3.54 -28.56
CA ALA A 391 23.82 2.17 -28.67
C ALA A 391 25.20 1.93 -28.01
#